data_d2fb98894387113e65f1ed83083966ee
#
_entry.id   d2fb98894387113e65f1ed83083966ee
#
_cell.length_a   1.000
_cell.length_b   1.000
_cell.length_c   1.000
_cell.angle_alpha   90.00
_cell.angle_beta   90.00
_cell.angle_gamma   90.00
#
_symmetry.space_group_name_H-M   'P 1'
#
loop_
_entity.id
_entity.type
_entity.pdbx_description
1 polymer ?
#
loop_
_entity_poly.entity_id
_entity_poly.type
_entity_poly.pdbx_seq_one_letter_code
_entity_poly.pdbx_strand_id
1 'polypeptide(L)'
;TTTAEDYRTLVKFTEYSLKKSNNILFIAMAVLAVASLVIGLAGIIPLYISAAVCLLCTAVILADVLIISKKAKDGIKYGKVVLNAKRTFSYDAASVRVFGGRTATDINAQWDTIFKIYEIEKCFIIYFRYNLAFCLPKNQLTPQETLNVRNYFIKKMDGRFVKKCK
;
A
#
# COMPACT_ATOMS: atom_id res chain seq x y z
N THR A 1 -1.95 15.91 -9.28
CA THR A 1 -2.44 14.85 -10.21
C THR A 1 -1.96 13.49 -9.73
N THR A 2 -2.84 12.49 -9.70
CA THR A 2 -2.45 11.12 -9.33
C THR A 2 -1.94 10.39 -10.57
N THR A 3 -0.69 9.95 -10.54
CA THR A 3 -0.06 9.20 -11.64
C THR A 3 -0.33 7.68 -11.51
N ALA A 4 -0.04 6.95 -12.58
CA ALA A 4 -0.10 5.48 -12.54
C ALA A 4 0.90 4.89 -11.53
N GLU A 5 2.03 5.55 -11.30
CA GLU A 5 3.03 5.15 -10.32
C GLU A 5 2.53 5.35 -8.88
N ASP A 6 1.88 6.49 -8.61
CA ASP A 6 1.26 6.78 -7.30
C ASP A 6 0.22 5.72 -6.95
N TYR A 7 -0.61 5.35 -7.94
CA TYR A 7 -1.61 4.30 -7.73
C TYR A 7 -0.99 2.92 -7.48
N ARG A 8 0.05 2.55 -8.24
CA ARG A 8 0.79 1.30 -8.00
C ARG A 8 1.41 1.29 -6.60
N THR A 9 1.97 2.43 -6.17
CA THR A 9 2.54 2.59 -4.82
C THR A 9 1.48 2.40 -3.75
N LEU A 10 0.29 3.00 -3.94
CA LEU A 10 -0.85 2.83 -3.04
C LEU A 10 -1.29 1.35 -2.94
N VAL A 11 -1.46 0.67 -4.08
CA VAL A 11 -1.88 -0.75 -4.10
C VAL A 11 -0.85 -1.63 -3.40
N LYS A 12 0.44 -1.48 -3.73
CA LYS A 12 1.52 -2.22 -3.07
C LYS A 12 1.54 -1.98 -1.57
N PHE A 13 1.44 -0.72 -1.14
CA PHE A 13 1.42 -0.39 0.28
C PHE A 13 0.22 -1.02 1.00
N THR A 14 -0.97 -0.97 0.40
CA THR A 14 -2.18 -1.57 0.97
C THR A 14 -2.04 -3.08 1.12
N GLU A 15 -1.58 -3.76 0.08
CA GLU A 15 -1.47 -5.23 0.09
C GLU A 15 -0.35 -5.74 1.02
N TYR A 16 0.82 -5.09 1.04
CA TYR A 16 1.97 -5.57 1.84
C TYR A 16 2.04 -5.00 3.25
N SER A 17 1.56 -3.76 3.47
CA SER A 17 1.73 -3.11 4.76
C SER A 17 0.51 -3.19 5.67
N LEU A 18 -0.68 -3.29 5.10
CA LEU A 18 -1.93 -3.34 5.88
C LEU A 18 -2.49 -4.74 6.01
N LYS A 19 -2.35 -5.60 5.00
CA LYS A 19 -2.79 -6.99 5.07
C LYS A 19 -1.71 -7.85 5.72
N LYS A 20 -1.76 -7.96 7.05
CA LYS A 20 -0.86 -8.84 7.81
C LYS A 20 -0.87 -10.29 7.34
N SER A 21 -2.00 -10.78 6.81
CA SER A 21 -2.12 -12.17 6.34
C SER A 21 -1.14 -12.49 5.21
N ASN A 22 -0.91 -11.56 4.29
CA ASN A 22 0.06 -11.78 3.20
C ASN A 22 1.49 -11.91 3.74
N ASN A 23 1.87 -11.06 4.71
CA ASN A 23 3.20 -11.15 5.32
C ASN A 23 3.39 -12.47 6.10
N ILE A 24 2.36 -12.92 6.82
CA ILE A 24 2.40 -14.21 7.54
C ILE A 24 2.56 -15.36 6.54
N LEU A 25 1.82 -15.33 5.42
CA LEU A 25 1.95 -16.34 4.38
C LEU A 25 3.36 -16.40 3.81
N PHE A 26 3.97 -15.25 3.46
CA PHE A 26 5.35 -15.20 2.96
C PHE A 26 6.36 -15.78 3.96
N ILE A 27 6.23 -15.43 5.25
CA ILE A 27 7.11 -15.94 6.30
C ILE A 27 6.92 -17.47 6.44
N ALA A 28 5.69 -17.95 6.49
CA ALA A 28 5.38 -19.35 6.61
C ALA A 28 5.95 -20.17 5.43
N MET A 29 5.79 -19.68 4.20
CA MET A 29 6.33 -20.34 3.00
C MET A 29 7.87 -20.36 2.99
N ALA A 30 8.51 -19.25 3.43
CA ALA A 30 9.97 -19.21 3.55
C ALA A 30 10.49 -20.20 4.59
N VAL A 31 9.85 -20.27 5.76
CA VAL A 31 10.20 -21.22 6.81
C VAL A 31 10.02 -22.68 6.33
N LEU A 32 8.92 -22.97 5.64
CA LEU A 32 8.66 -24.29 5.08
C LEU A 32 9.72 -24.70 4.05
N ALA A 33 10.11 -23.80 3.17
CA ALA A 33 11.16 -24.05 2.18
C ALA A 33 12.51 -24.34 2.83
N VAL A 34 12.92 -23.56 3.83
CA VAL A 34 14.17 -23.79 4.56
C VAL A 34 14.13 -25.10 5.33
N ALA A 35 13.03 -25.38 6.05
CA ALA A 35 12.88 -26.61 6.80
C ALA A 35 12.96 -27.85 5.88
N SER A 36 12.29 -27.83 4.72
CA SER A 36 12.34 -28.94 3.78
C SER A 36 13.75 -29.18 3.22
N LEU A 37 14.53 -28.12 2.97
CA LEU A 37 15.92 -28.23 2.56
C LEU A 37 16.80 -28.88 3.61
N VAL A 38 16.68 -28.45 4.87
CA VAL A 38 17.46 -29.00 5.98
C VAL A 38 17.16 -30.50 6.16
N ILE A 39 15.89 -30.91 6.12
CA ILE A 39 15.47 -32.30 6.25
C ILE A 39 15.96 -33.14 5.07
N GLY A 40 15.95 -32.60 3.84
CA GLY A 40 16.48 -33.23 2.65
C GLY A 40 18.00 -33.46 2.72
N LEU A 41 18.75 -32.43 3.17
CA LEU A 41 20.20 -32.52 3.34
C LEU A 41 20.59 -33.46 4.49
N ALA A 42 19.77 -33.61 5.51
CA ALA A 42 19.95 -34.59 6.59
C ALA A 42 19.66 -36.06 6.15
N GLY A 43 19.24 -36.26 4.90
CA GLY A 43 18.94 -37.59 4.37
C GLY A 43 17.66 -38.24 4.89
N ILE A 44 16.83 -37.49 5.64
CA ILE A 44 15.56 -37.97 6.20
C ILE A 44 14.52 -38.21 5.13
N ILE A 45 14.49 -37.31 4.12
CA ILE A 45 13.63 -37.41 2.94
C ILE A 45 14.47 -37.38 1.67
N PRO A 46 14.01 -37.99 0.58
CA PRO A 46 14.69 -37.88 -0.72
C PRO A 46 14.85 -36.43 -1.18
N LEU A 47 16.03 -36.06 -1.69
CA LEU A 47 16.37 -34.69 -2.09
C LEU A 47 15.43 -34.13 -3.14
N TYR A 48 14.91 -34.97 -4.05
CA TYR A 48 13.96 -34.56 -5.07
C TYR A 48 12.61 -34.09 -4.49
N ILE A 49 12.17 -34.67 -3.36
CA ILE A 49 10.94 -34.22 -2.67
C ILE A 49 11.19 -32.85 -2.06
N SER A 50 12.34 -32.64 -1.41
CA SER A 50 12.71 -31.33 -0.85
C SER A 50 12.78 -30.25 -1.92
N ALA A 51 13.38 -30.56 -3.07
CA ALA A 51 13.43 -29.66 -4.23
C ALA A 51 12.02 -29.34 -4.75
N ALA A 52 11.14 -30.32 -4.84
CA ALA A 52 9.75 -30.10 -5.28
C ALA A 52 8.99 -29.15 -4.34
N VAL A 53 9.15 -29.31 -3.01
CA VAL A 53 8.55 -28.40 -2.02
C VAL A 53 9.07 -26.97 -2.19
N CYS A 54 10.38 -26.79 -2.37
CA CYS A 54 10.96 -25.46 -2.60
C CYS A 54 10.42 -24.81 -3.87
N LEU A 55 10.32 -25.55 -4.97
CA LEU A 55 9.74 -25.06 -6.22
C LEU A 55 8.28 -24.64 -6.03
N LEU A 56 7.49 -25.42 -5.30
CA LEU A 56 6.10 -25.10 -5.03
C LEU A 56 5.96 -23.85 -4.18
N CYS A 57 6.77 -23.68 -3.13
CA CYS A 57 6.80 -22.48 -2.31
C CYS A 57 7.15 -21.23 -3.13
N THR A 58 8.17 -21.32 -3.98
CA THR A 58 8.57 -20.19 -4.85
C THR A 58 7.49 -19.86 -5.87
N ALA A 59 6.81 -20.83 -6.45
CA ALA A 59 5.72 -20.64 -7.39
C ALA A 59 4.54 -19.90 -6.74
N VAL A 60 4.17 -20.24 -5.50
CA VAL A 60 3.11 -19.56 -4.74
C VAL A 60 3.48 -18.08 -4.49
N ILE A 61 4.71 -17.82 -4.05
CA ILE A 61 5.20 -16.44 -3.83
C ILE A 61 5.16 -15.62 -5.13
N LEU A 62 5.62 -16.19 -6.24
CA LEU A 62 5.58 -15.53 -7.55
C LEU A 62 4.14 -15.25 -8.00
N ALA A 63 3.23 -16.20 -7.82
CA ALA A 63 1.82 -16.02 -8.15
C ALA A 63 1.20 -14.84 -7.38
N ASP A 64 1.46 -14.71 -6.09
CA ASP A 64 0.97 -13.58 -5.28
C ASP A 64 1.49 -12.24 -5.79
N VAL A 65 2.79 -12.14 -6.11
CA VAL A 65 3.38 -10.92 -6.67
C VAL A 65 2.73 -10.55 -8.01
N LEU A 66 2.48 -11.55 -8.86
CA LEU A 66 1.80 -11.35 -10.15
C LEU A 66 0.35 -10.89 -9.97
N ILE A 67 -0.39 -11.49 -9.03
CA ILE A 67 -1.77 -11.11 -8.72
C ILE A 67 -1.85 -9.66 -8.24
N ILE A 68 -0.96 -9.23 -7.34
CA ILE A 68 -0.90 -7.85 -6.85
C ILE A 68 -0.57 -6.88 -7.99
N SER A 69 0.39 -7.24 -8.84
CA SER A 69 0.76 -6.45 -10.02
C SER A 69 -0.39 -6.34 -11.02
N LYS A 70 -1.14 -7.43 -11.23
CA LYS A 70 -2.33 -7.47 -12.09
C LYS A 70 -3.45 -6.59 -11.51
N LYS A 71 -3.75 -6.67 -10.22
CA LYS A 71 -4.74 -5.80 -9.56
C LYS A 71 -4.44 -4.32 -9.78
N ALA A 72 -3.17 -3.91 -9.68
CA ALA A 72 -2.75 -2.54 -9.93
C ALA A 72 -2.96 -2.15 -11.40
N LYS A 73 -2.63 -3.02 -12.36
CA LYS A 73 -2.84 -2.78 -13.80
C LYS A 73 -4.33 -2.70 -14.15
N ASP A 74 -5.12 -3.63 -13.63
CA ASP A 74 -6.56 -3.71 -13.89
C ASP A 74 -7.29 -2.50 -13.31
N GLY A 75 -6.91 -2.04 -12.12
CA GLY A 75 -7.47 -0.82 -11.54
C GLY A 75 -7.25 0.43 -12.41
N ILE A 76 -6.12 0.47 -13.11
CA ILE A 76 -5.82 1.53 -14.08
C ILE A 76 -6.62 1.32 -15.37
N LYS A 77 -6.58 0.11 -15.94
CA LYS A 77 -7.17 -0.22 -17.24
C LYS A 77 -8.69 -0.06 -17.26
N TYR A 78 -9.37 -0.48 -16.20
CA TYR A 78 -10.83 -0.44 -16.13
C TYR A 78 -11.39 0.86 -15.54
N GLY A 79 -10.59 1.92 -15.50
CA GLY A 79 -11.04 3.24 -15.08
C GLY A 79 -11.50 3.34 -13.62
N LYS A 80 -11.17 2.34 -12.79
CA LYS A 80 -11.45 2.37 -11.34
C LYS A 80 -10.69 3.52 -10.65
N VAL A 81 -9.66 4.03 -11.32
CA VAL A 81 -8.89 5.19 -10.89
C VAL A 81 -8.77 6.14 -12.06
N VAL A 82 -9.22 7.36 -11.88
CA VAL A 82 -9.05 8.42 -12.86
C VAL A 82 -7.61 8.93 -12.75
N LEU A 83 -6.76 8.44 -13.64
CA LEU A 83 -5.38 8.90 -13.74
C LEU A 83 -5.31 10.28 -14.38
N ASN A 84 -4.31 11.04 -13.99
CA ASN A 84 -4.03 12.40 -14.49
C ASN A 84 -5.19 13.41 -14.27
N ALA A 85 -6.19 13.05 -13.48
CA ALA A 85 -7.19 14.00 -13.05
C ALA A 85 -6.55 15.01 -12.07
N LYS A 86 -6.70 16.28 -12.38
CA LYS A 86 -6.30 17.35 -11.46
C LYS A 86 -7.28 17.32 -10.28
N ARG A 87 -6.80 16.89 -9.13
CA ARG A 87 -7.56 16.92 -7.87
C ARG A 87 -6.98 17.99 -6.97
N THR A 88 -7.84 18.77 -6.35
CA THR A 88 -7.45 19.73 -5.34
C THR A 88 -7.59 19.08 -3.98
N PHE A 89 -6.51 19.07 -3.23
CA PHE A 89 -6.48 18.68 -1.83
C PHE A 89 -6.50 19.94 -0.98
N SER A 90 -7.48 20.06 -0.11
CA SER A 90 -7.55 21.14 0.87
C SER A 90 -7.86 20.58 2.25
N TYR A 91 -7.39 21.26 3.26
CA TYR A 91 -7.68 20.90 4.64
C TYR A 91 -7.85 22.17 5.48
N ASP A 92 -8.72 22.10 6.44
CA ASP A 92 -8.99 23.16 7.41
C ASP A 92 -9.01 22.60 8.84
N ALA A 93 -9.40 23.43 9.80
CA ALA A 93 -9.43 23.00 11.20
C ALA A 93 -10.43 21.87 11.48
N ALA A 94 -11.47 21.71 10.68
CA ALA A 94 -12.56 20.76 10.88
C ALA A 94 -12.48 19.55 9.95
N SER A 95 -12.03 19.73 8.69
CA SER A 95 -12.18 18.72 7.65
C SER A 95 -11.03 18.66 6.65
N VAL A 96 -11.00 17.54 5.93
CA VAL A 96 -10.19 17.32 4.73
C VAL A 96 -11.12 17.19 3.54
N ARG A 97 -10.80 17.91 2.47
CA ARG A 97 -11.55 17.88 1.22
C ARG A 97 -10.66 17.46 0.08
N VAL A 98 -11.14 16.53 -0.72
CA VAL A 98 -10.52 16.13 -1.99
C VAL A 98 -11.58 16.29 -3.06
N PHE A 99 -11.38 17.22 -3.96
CA PHE A 99 -12.36 17.55 -4.99
C PHE A 99 -11.70 17.72 -6.36
N GLY A 100 -12.51 17.59 -7.39
CA GLY A 100 -12.08 17.71 -8.77
C GLY A 100 -11.78 16.35 -9.44
N GLY A 101 -11.92 16.34 -10.75
CA GLY A 101 -11.83 15.14 -11.59
C GLY A 101 -13.16 14.83 -12.28
N ARG A 102 -13.10 14.32 -13.50
CA ARG A 102 -14.29 14.12 -14.36
C ARG A 102 -15.33 13.13 -13.82
N THR A 103 -14.94 12.23 -12.92
CA THR A 103 -15.81 11.14 -12.42
C THR A 103 -15.59 10.81 -10.95
N ALA A 104 -14.80 11.60 -10.23
CA ALA A 104 -14.48 11.32 -8.85
C ALA A 104 -15.52 11.96 -7.94
N THR A 105 -16.09 11.17 -7.05
CA THR A 105 -16.88 11.66 -5.93
C THR A 105 -16.01 12.59 -5.08
N ASP A 106 -16.46 13.80 -4.86
CA ASP A 106 -15.83 14.71 -3.93
C ASP A 106 -15.86 14.09 -2.53
N ILE A 107 -14.71 14.08 -1.89
CA ILE A 107 -14.58 13.54 -0.53
C ILE A 107 -14.48 14.74 0.40
N ASN A 108 -15.42 14.82 1.34
CA ASN A 108 -15.36 15.74 2.46
C ASN A 108 -15.43 14.91 3.74
N ALA A 109 -14.37 14.89 4.52
CA ALA A 109 -14.27 14.07 5.72
C ALA A 109 -13.78 14.89 6.90
N GLN A 110 -14.45 14.79 8.04
CA GLN A 110 -13.98 15.36 9.30
C GLN A 110 -12.75 14.57 9.79
N TRP A 111 -11.87 15.22 10.54
CA TRP A 111 -10.62 14.61 11.01
C TRP A 111 -10.83 13.38 11.90
N ASP A 112 -11.88 13.37 12.68
CA ASP A 112 -12.26 12.25 13.57
C ASP A 112 -12.74 11.02 12.79
N THR A 113 -13.34 11.23 11.61
CA THR A 113 -13.83 10.15 10.73
C THR A 113 -12.75 9.54 9.85
N ILE A 114 -11.57 10.18 9.71
CA ILE A 114 -10.46 9.64 8.96
C ILE A 114 -9.88 8.44 9.69
N PHE A 115 -9.83 7.31 9.01
CA PHE A 115 -9.37 6.05 9.60
C PHE A 115 -7.88 6.12 10.01
N LYS A 116 -6.99 6.48 9.06
CA LYS A 116 -5.55 6.53 9.31
C LYS A 116 -4.80 7.28 8.21
N ILE A 117 -3.66 7.87 8.56
CA ILE A 117 -2.74 8.47 7.60
C ILE A 117 -1.38 7.80 7.71
N TYR A 118 -0.83 7.38 6.59
CA TYR A 118 0.53 6.88 6.49
C TYR A 118 1.40 7.84 5.70
N GLU A 119 2.56 8.15 6.23
CA GLU A 119 3.61 8.82 5.49
C GLU A 119 4.61 7.78 5.01
N ILE A 120 4.77 7.68 3.70
CA ILE A 120 5.83 6.91 3.05
C ILE A 120 6.78 7.86 2.31
N GLU A 121 7.87 7.34 1.77
CA GLU A 121 8.90 8.14 1.12
C GLU A 121 8.33 9.06 0.03
N LYS A 122 7.50 8.53 -0.86
CA LYS A 122 6.98 9.23 -2.05
C LYS A 122 5.69 10.02 -1.82
N CYS A 123 4.87 9.65 -0.84
CA CYS A 123 3.56 10.27 -0.65
C CYS A 123 3.01 10.15 0.78
N PHE A 124 1.93 10.90 1.04
CA PHE A 124 1.02 10.65 2.16
C PHE A 124 -0.17 9.84 1.65
N ILE A 125 -0.51 8.75 2.35
CA ILE A 125 -1.67 7.90 2.05
C ILE A 125 -2.71 8.14 3.11
N ILE A 126 -3.84 8.74 2.72
CA ILE A 126 -4.94 9.11 3.60
C ILE A 126 -6.05 8.09 3.42
N TYR A 127 -6.32 7.28 4.44
CA TYR A 127 -7.43 6.34 4.46
C TYR A 127 -8.65 6.99 5.10
N PHE A 128 -9.61 7.39 4.28
CA PHE A 128 -10.90 7.88 4.74
C PHE A 128 -11.74 6.76 5.36
N ARG A 129 -11.64 5.56 4.76
CA ARG A 129 -12.22 4.30 5.24
C ARG A 129 -11.24 3.17 4.92
N TYR A 130 -11.50 1.97 5.43
CA TYR A 130 -10.65 0.80 5.19
C TYR A 130 -10.35 0.52 3.71
N ASN A 131 -11.31 0.79 2.82
CA ASN A 131 -11.21 0.54 1.37
C ASN A 131 -11.18 1.82 0.52
N LEU A 132 -11.15 2.99 1.12
CA LEU A 132 -11.12 4.27 0.43
C LEU A 132 -9.89 5.07 0.86
N ALA A 133 -8.91 5.14 -0.02
CA ALA A 133 -7.68 5.85 0.24
C ALA A 133 -7.37 6.88 -0.87
N PHE A 134 -6.72 7.95 -0.47
CA PHE A 134 -6.18 8.98 -1.36
C PHE A 134 -4.66 9.06 -1.17
N CYS A 135 -3.93 9.14 -2.28
CA CYS A 135 -2.49 9.36 -2.28
C CYS A 135 -2.20 10.83 -2.61
N LEU A 136 -1.55 11.53 -1.69
CA LEU A 136 -1.02 12.88 -1.89
C LEU A 136 0.49 12.78 -2.18
N PRO A 137 0.92 12.91 -3.45
CA PRO A 137 2.32 12.77 -3.83
C PRO A 137 3.16 13.94 -3.30
N LYS A 138 4.30 13.65 -2.70
CA LYS A 138 5.21 14.69 -2.16
C LYS A 138 5.94 15.47 -3.24
N ASN A 139 6.11 14.89 -4.43
CA ASN A 139 6.73 15.59 -5.58
C ASN A 139 5.89 16.76 -6.13
N GLN A 140 4.65 16.89 -5.67
CA GLN A 140 3.76 18.02 -6.01
C GLN A 140 3.75 19.09 -4.90
N LEU A 141 4.53 18.90 -3.86
CA LEU A 141 4.68 19.81 -2.72
C LEU A 141 6.12 20.30 -2.65
N THR A 142 6.29 21.52 -2.24
CA THR A 142 7.61 22.01 -1.84
C THR A 142 8.06 21.34 -0.55
N PRO A 143 9.37 21.32 -0.21
CA PRO A 143 9.86 20.79 1.06
C PRO A 143 9.17 21.42 2.28
N GLN A 144 8.91 22.74 2.23
CA GLN A 144 8.23 23.44 3.31
C GLN A 144 6.75 23.04 3.44
N GLU A 145 6.03 22.91 2.31
CA GLU A 145 4.65 22.43 2.32
C GLU A 145 4.55 20.99 2.84
N THR A 146 5.50 20.13 2.45
CA THR A 146 5.58 18.75 2.95
C THR A 146 5.73 18.71 4.46
N LEU A 147 6.58 19.58 5.02
CA LEU A 147 6.77 19.69 6.46
C LEU A 147 5.52 20.22 7.16
N ASN A 148 4.89 21.26 6.61
CA ASN A 148 3.67 21.86 7.15
C ASN A 148 2.52 20.84 7.16
N VAL A 149 2.30 20.11 6.07
CA VAL A 149 1.28 19.06 5.95
C VAL A 149 1.55 17.94 6.96
N ARG A 150 2.81 17.48 7.10
CA ARG A 150 3.20 16.48 8.09
C ARG A 150 2.86 16.92 9.51
N ASN A 151 3.31 18.10 9.91
CA ASN A 151 3.07 18.62 11.26
C ASN A 151 1.59 18.79 11.54
N TYR A 152 0.83 19.21 10.54
CA TYR A 152 -0.61 19.34 10.64
C TYR A 152 -1.29 17.97 10.82
N PHE A 153 -0.89 16.96 10.05
CA PHE A 153 -1.41 15.60 10.19
C PHE A 153 -1.07 14.99 11.55
N ILE A 154 0.16 15.18 12.04
CA ILE A 154 0.55 14.72 13.39
C ILE A 154 -0.37 15.34 14.44
N LYS A 155 -0.59 16.66 14.37
CA LYS A 155 -1.43 17.38 15.32
C LYS A 155 -2.89 16.94 15.29
N LYS A 156 -3.45 16.64 14.10
CA LYS A 156 -4.88 16.32 13.93
C LYS A 156 -5.20 14.85 14.10
N MET A 157 -4.27 13.98 13.75
CA MET A 157 -4.53 12.53 13.73
C MET A 157 -4.09 11.81 15.01
N ASP A 158 -3.28 12.47 15.85
CA ASP A 158 -2.71 11.85 17.05
C ASP A 158 -2.12 10.46 16.73
N GLY A 159 -2.38 9.42 17.48
CA GLY A 159 -1.89 8.05 17.24
C GLY A 159 -2.32 7.39 15.91
N ARG A 160 -3.18 8.06 15.11
CA ARG A 160 -3.60 7.58 13.77
C ARG A 160 -2.70 8.05 12.63
N PHE A 161 -1.68 8.85 12.90
CA PHE A 161 -0.62 9.17 11.93
C PHE A 161 0.57 8.22 12.11
N VAL A 162 1.00 7.57 11.03
CA VAL A 162 2.12 6.61 11.07
C VAL A 162 3.16 6.95 10.02
N LYS A 163 4.36 7.29 10.47
CA LYS A 163 5.51 7.49 9.58
C LYS A 163 6.17 6.14 9.29
N LYS A 164 6.24 5.76 8.00
CA LYS A 164 6.89 4.53 7.49
C LYS A 164 8.05 4.82 6.51
N CYS A 165 8.53 6.05 6.46
CA CYS A 165 9.79 6.41 5.80
C CYS A 165 10.92 6.42 6.84
N LYS A 166 12.07 5.87 6.45
CA LYS A 166 13.33 6.00 7.20
C LYS A 166 13.91 7.40 7.04
#